data_52394936258d526eedc67d1c66e8b8e5
#
_entry.id   52394936258d526eedc67d1c66e8b8e5
#
_cell.length_a   1.000
_cell.length_b   1.000
_cell.length_c   1.000
_cell.angle_alpha   90.00
_cell.angle_beta   90.00
_cell.angle_gamma   90.00
#
_symmetry.space_group_name_H-M   'P 1'
#
loop_
_entity.id
_entity.type
_entity.pdbx_description
1 polymer ?
#
loop_
_entity_poly.entity_id
_entity_poly.type
_entity_poly.pdbx_seq_one_letter_code
_entity_poly.pdbx_strand_id
1 'polypeptide(L)'
;LIKDKFKNHLILSKEQLELIDLINGYDWYKSNNDSLKLNAVYYNLNTPKTENFISNFYNGFDSYTIEQKNSIKLFFRKFKEQISSNSIFKGKIKDYNIIASFGDYAVGELAHFLLSKYNADISVIVNTKAKTVSFRRSKDCDADVSLLAKKLCDGGGHPGSAGGKLTDRFASLTKQFTPC
;
A
#
# COMPACT_ATOMS: atom_id res chain seq x y z
N LEU A 1 -13.35 -5.24 -14.32
CA LEU A 1 -14.25 -4.50 -13.42
C LEU A 1 -14.96 -3.35 -14.11
N ILE A 2 -14.43 -2.10 -14.10
CA ILE A 2 -15.08 -0.98 -14.85
C ILE A 2 -15.06 -1.26 -16.35
N LYS A 3 -13.91 -1.67 -16.89
CA LYS A 3 -13.72 -2.07 -18.30
C LYS A 3 -14.74 -3.12 -18.73
N ASP A 4 -14.95 -4.18 -17.94
CA ASP A 4 -15.88 -5.27 -18.29
C ASP A 4 -17.35 -4.83 -18.21
N LYS A 5 -17.68 -3.99 -17.22
CA LYS A 5 -19.03 -3.47 -17.02
C LYS A 5 -19.45 -2.49 -18.12
N PHE A 6 -18.52 -1.71 -18.68
CA PHE A 6 -18.78 -0.67 -19.68
C PHE A 6 -18.21 -0.99 -21.06
N LYS A 7 -17.70 -2.20 -21.27
CA LYS A 7 -17.04 -2.66 -22.50
C LYS A 7 -17.83 -2.33 -23.80
N ASN A 8 -19.16 -2.37 -23.71
CA ASN A 8 -20.04 -2.11 -24.84
C ASN A 8 -20.47 -0.64 -24.99
N HIS A 9 -20.07 0.23 -24.06
CA HIS A 9 -20.49 1.62 -23.99
C HIS A 9 -19.34 2.64 -24.09
N LEU A 10 -18.09 2.17 -23.98
CA LEU A 10 -16.92 3.03 -24.01
C LEU A 10 -16.00 2.60 -25.15
N ILE A 11 -15.74 3.51 -26.06
CA ILE A 11 -14.65 3.40 -27.04
C ILE A 11 -13.41 3.99 -26.37
N LEU A 12 -12.51 3.12 -25.90
CA LEU A 12 -11.27 3.53 -25.24
C LEU A 12 -10.10 3.38 -26.21
N SER A 13 -9.17 4.34 -26.17
CA SER A 13 -7.91 4.24 -26.89
C SER A 13 -7.01 3.15 -26.30
N LYS A 14 -5.96 2.76 -27.03
CA LYS A 14 -4.95 1.81 -26.54
C LYS A 14 -4.30 2.33 -25.25
N GLU A 15 -3.97 3.60 -25.20
CA GLU A 15 -3.29 4.28 -24.08
C GLU A 15 -4.21 4.32 -22.83
N GLN A 16 -5.52 4.50 -23.04
CA GLN A 16 -6.51 4.46 -21.95
C GLN A 16 -6.67 3.03 -21.41
N LEU A 17 -6.65 2.03 -22.28
CA LEU A 17 -6.68 0.63 -21.86
C LEU A 17 -5.43 0.25 -21.07
N GLU A 18 -4.25 0.70 -21.49
CA GLU A 18 -3.00 0.48 -20.79
C GLU A 18 -2.99 1.14 -19.40
N LEU A 19 -3.46 2.38 -19.30
CA LEU A 19 -3.62 3.07 -18.02
C LEU A 19 -4.52 2.28 -17.05
N ILE A 20 -5.66 1.78 -17.53
CA ILE A 20 -6.59 0.98 -16.73
C ILE A 20 -5.92 -0.31 -16.25
N ASP A 21 -5.15 -0.97 -17.11
CA ASP A 21 -4.46 -2.22 -16.75
C ASP A 21 -3.34 -1.97 -15.73
N LEU A 22 -2.63 -0.83 -15.79
CA LEU A 22 -1.65 -0.42 -14.79
C LEU A 22 -2.30 -0.13 -13.43
N ILE A 23 -3.43 0.58 -13.41
CA ILE A 23 -4.18 0.89 -12.18
C ILE A 23 -4.70 -0.41 -11.55
N ASN A 24 -5.36 -1.27 -12.34
CA ASN A 24 -5.85 -2.55 -11.87
C ASN A 24 -4.70 -3.46 -11.36
N GLY A 25 -3.56 -3.45 -12.04
CA GLY A 25 -2.39 -4.22 -11.63
C GLY A 25 -1.91 -3.82 -10.23
N TYR A 26 -1.98 -2.55 -9.88
CA TYR A 26 -1.67 -2.06 -8.54
C TYR A 26 -2.72 -2.48 -7.50
N ASP A 27 -4.00 -2.26 -7.78
CA ASP A 27 -5.11 -2.53 -6.86
C ASP A 27 -5.26 -4.02 -6.52
N TRP A 28 -4.97 -4.91 -7.48
CA TRP A 28 -5.05 -6.36 -7.30
C TRP A 28 -3.73 -7.01 -6.87
N TYR A 29 -2.74 -6.21 -6.44
CA TYR A 29 -1.42 -6.72 -6.04
C TYR A 29 -0.74 -7.62 -7.10
N LYS A 30 -1.14 -7.47 -8.35
CA LYS A 30 -0.42 -7.99 -9.52
C LYS A 30 0.65 -7.01 -9.98
N SER A 31 1.11 -6.17 -9.03
CA SER A 31 1.97 -5.04 -9.32
C SER A 31 3.24 -5.51 -10.03
N ASN A 32 3.32 -5.17 -11.29
CA ASN A 32 4.58 -5.13 -11.99
C ASN A 32 5.27 -3.80 -11.64
N ASN A 33 6.52 -3.67 -12.07
CA ASN A 33 7.31 -2.46 -11.81
C ASN A 33 6.64 -1.17 -12.36
N ASP A 34 5.84 -1.27 -13.41
CA ASP A 34 5.21 -0.11 -14.06
C ASP A 34 3.96 0.38 -13.30
N SER A 35 3.16 -0.53 -12.74
CA SER A 35 2.07 -0.18 -11.81
C SER A 35 2.60 0.55 -10.57
N LEU A 36 3.75 0.13 -10.04
CA LEU A 36 4.39 0.80 -8.89
C LEU A 36 4.94 2.17 -9.27
N LYS A 37 5.49 2.33 -10.48
CA LYS A 37 5.93 3.65 -10.99
C LYS A 37 4.75 4.61 -11.16
N LEU A 38 3.62 4.15 -11.67
CA LEU A 38 2.41 4.96 -11.80
C LEU A 38 1.92 5.44 -10.42
N ASN A 39 1.91 4.54 -9.44
CA ASN A 39 1.59 4.90 -8.05
C ASN A 39 2.61 5.90 -7.47
N ALA A 40 3.89 5.77 -7.79
CA ALA A 40 4.91 6.73 -7.37
C ALA A 40 4.67 8.14 -7.95
N VAL A 41 4.18 8.25 -9.18
CA VAL A 41 3.73 9.53 -9.74
C VAL A 41 2.57 10.08 -8.94
N TYR A 42 1.52 9.27 -8.68
CA TYR A 42 0.36 9.68 -7.90
C TYR A 42 0.73 10.17 -6.50
N TYR A 43 1.66 9.49 -5.81
CA TYR A 43 2.15 9.91 -4.49
C TYR A 43 2.72 11.33 -4.46
N ASN A 44 3.38 11.75 -5.52
CA ASN A 44 4.06 13.03 -5.61
C ASN A 44 3.21 14.14 -6.27
N LEU A 45 1.97 13.85 -6.69
CA LEU A 45 1.07 14.89 -7.18
C LEU A 45 0.68 15.86 -6.08
N ASN A 46 0.52 17.13 -6.48
CA ASN A 46 -0.06 18.15 -5.62
C ASN A 46 -1.54 17.86 -5.35
N THR A 47 -2.07 18.39 -4.25
CA THR A 47 -3.50 18.35 -3.97
C THR A 47 -4.25 19.40 -4.82
N PRO A 48 -5.42 19.05 -5.38
CA PRO A 48 -6.14 17.78 -5.27
C PRO A 48 -5.53 16.67 -6.18
N LYS A 49 -5.12 15.56 -5.58
CA LYS A 49 -4.36 14.52 -6.29
C LYS A 49 -5.13 13.82 -7.39
N THR A 50 -6.40 13.52 -7.14
CA THR A 50 -7.24 12.76 -8.10
C THR A 50 -7.46 13.58 -9.37
N GLU A 51 -7.80 14.84 -9.25
CA GLU A 51 -8.02 15.74 -10.37
C GLU A 51 -6.72 15.96 -11.16
N ASN A 52 -5.60 16.15 -10.47
CA ASN A 52 -4.30 16.26 -11.09
C ASN A 52 -3.88 14.95 -11.79
N PHE A 53 -4.20 13.79 -11.23
CA PHE A 53 -3.96 12.52 -11.89
C PHE A 53 -4.80 12.38 -13.15
N ILE A 54 -6.10 12.67 -13.08
CA ILE A 54 -6.99 12.65 -14.25
C ILE A 54 -6.48 13.59 -15.34
N SER A 55 -6.11 14.81 -14.99
CA SER A 55 -5.57 15.79 -15.94
C SER A 55 -4.28 15.31 -16.62
N ASN A 56 -3.36 14.70 -15.86
CA ASN A 56 -2.10 14.19 -16.39
C ASN A 56 -2.27 12.99 -17.33
N PHE A 57 -3.30 12.17 -17.09
CA PHE A 57 -3.53 10.92 -17.82
C PHE A 57 -4.88 10.88 -18.54
N TYR A 58 -5.44 12.04 -18.89
CA TYR A 58 -6.74 12.14 -19.57
C TYR A 58 -6.77 11.35 -20.90
N ASN A 59 -5.70 11.40 -21.67
CA ASN A 59 -5.56 10.67 -22.93
C ASN A 59 -5.06 9.22 -22.76
N GLY A 60 -4.89 8.74 -21.52
CA GLY A 60 -4.31 7.43 -21.22
C GLY A 60 -2.82 7.49 -20.89
N PHE A 61 -2.16 6.35 -20.92
CA PHE A 61 -0.74 6.19 -20.65
C PHE A 61 0.03 5.81 -21.92
N ASP A 62 1.00 6.61 -22.27
CA ASP A 62 1.97 6.32 -23.33
C ASP A 62 3.38 6.20 -22.75
N SER A 63 3.85 7.28 -22.11
CA SER A 63 5.17 7.33 -21.49
C SER A 63 5.21 8.33 -20.34
N TYR A 64 6.21 8.22 -19.49
CA TYR A 64 6.42 9.19 -18.40
C TYR A 64 7.14 10.44 -18.90
N THR A 65 6.65 11.62 -18.53
CA THR A 65 7.35 12.90 -18.72
C THR A 65 8.63 12.95 -17.88
N ILE A 66 9.46 13.97 -18.10
CA ILE A 66 10.68 14.21 -17.32
C ILE A 66 10.32 14.43 -15.83
N GLU A 67 9.29 15.22 -15.55
CA GLU A 67 8.80 15.51 -14.20
C GLU A 67 8.29 14.23 -13.50
N GLN A 68 7.54 13.40 -14.22
CA GLN A 68 7.05 12.13 -13.71
C GLN A 68 8.19 11.14 -13.42
N LYS A 69 9.20 11.09 -14.30
CA LYS A 69 10.43 10.29 -14.06
C LYS A 69 11.19 10.77 -12.83
N ASN A 70 11.25 12.08 -12.58
CA ASN A 70 11.86 12.63 -11.38
C ASN A 70 11.03 12.30 -10.12
N SER A 71 9.71 12.35 -10.22
CA SER A 71 8.80 11.93 -9.15
C SER A 71 8.99 10.46 -8.77
N ILE A 72 9.14 9.58 -9.78
CA ILE A 72 9.44 8.16 -9.57
C ILE A 72 10.78 7.98 -8.84
N LYS A 73 11.84 8.66 -9.29
CA LYS A 73 13.16 8.59 -8.62
C LYS A 73 13.07 9.07 -7.17
N LEU A 74 12.36 10.17 -6.92
CA LEU A 74 12.14 10.71 -5.58
C LEU A 74 11.40 9.71 -4.67
N PHE A 75 10.35 9.07 -5.19
CA PHE A 75 9.60 8.05 -4.46
C PHE A 75 10.50 6.91 -4.00
N PHE A 76 11.24 6.30 -4.92
CA PHE A 76 12.11 5.17 -4.60
C PHE A 76 13.26 5.55 -3.65
N ARG A 77 13.80 6.76 -3.76
CA ARG A 77 14.81 7.26 -2.83
C ARG A 77 14.24 7.37 -1.41
N LYS A 78 13.12 8.07 -1.22
CA LYS A 78 12.46 8.20 0.08
C LYS A 78 12.06 6.85 0.67
N PHE A 79 11.56 5.95 -0.16
CA PHE A 79 11.18 4.61 0.27
C PHE A 79 12.41 3.81 0.75
N LYS A 80 13.53 3.87 0.03
CA LYS A 80 14.78 3.24 0.43
C LYS A 80 15.32 3.83 1.74
N GLU A 81 15.30 5.14 1.89
CA GLU A 81 15.69 5.83 3.13
C GLU A 81 14.84 5.36 4.32
N GLN A 82 13.52 5.29 4.15
CA GLN A 82 12.61 4.78 5.17
C GLN A 82 12.94 3.32 5.56
N ILE A 83 13.12 2.42 4.60
CA ILE A 83 13.47 1.02 4.88
C ILE A 83 14.80 0.93 5.65
N SER A 84 15.79 1.76 5.31
CA SER A 84 17.11 1.72 5.92
C SER A 84 17.13 2.28 7.36
N SER A 85 16.22 3.18 7.69
CA SER A 85 16.14 3.84 9.00
C SER A 85 15.14 3.21 9.96
N ASN A 86 14.25 2.35 9.48
CA ASN A 86 13.17 1.81 10.28
C ASN A 86 13.62 0.68 11.20
N SER A 87 13.16 0.74 12.44
CA SER A 87 13.19 -0.40 13.35
C SER A 87 12.15 -1.44 12.94
N ILE A 88 12.55 -2.69 12.93
CA ILE A 88 11.72 -3.83 12.57
C ILE A 88 11.50 -4.68 13.81
N PHE A 89 10.29 -5.13 14.01
CA PHE A 89 9.87 -5.95 15.14
C PHE A 89 9.14 -7.18 14.64
N LYS A 90 9.30 -8.28 15.36
CA LYS A 90 8.60 -9.54 15.09
C LYS A 90 7.78 -9.97 16.31
N GLY A 91 6.73 -10.70 16.06
CA GLY A 91 5.87 -11.24 17.10
C GLY A 91 4.91 -12.29 16.55
N LYS A 92 3.99 -12.72 17.39
CA LYS A 92 2.91 -13.63 16.98
C LYS A 92 1.56 -13.14 17.45
N ILE A 93 0.54 -13.37 16.65
CA ILE A 93 -0.87 -13.25 17.05
C ILE A 93 -1.52 -14.59 16.69
N LYS A 94 -1.89 -15.39 17.71
CA LYS A 94 -2.26 -16.80 17.55
C LYS A 94 -1.13 -17.55 16.81
N ASP A 95 -1.46 -18.19 15.69
CA ASP A 95 -0.51 -18.97 14.88
C ASP A 95 0.20 -18.14 13.79
N TYR A 96 -0.19 -16.88 13.62
CA TYR A 96 0.34 -16.00 12.57
C TYR A 96 1.63 -15.29 13.00
N ASN A 97 2.65 -15.36 12.17
CA ASN A 97 3.89 -14.61 12.31
C ASN A 97 3.67 -13.16 11.90
N ILE A 98 3.98 -12.24 12.78
CA ILE A 98 3.81 -10.80 12.57
C ILE A 98 5.16 -10.16 12.32
N ILE A 99 5.21 -9.28 11.33
CA ILE A 99 6.30 -8.32 11.16
C ILE A 99 5.74 -6.91 11.32
N ALA A 100 6.37 -6.09 12.14
CA ALA A 100 5.92 -4.73 12.41
C ALA A 100 7.03 -3.70 12.20
N SER A 101 6.64 -2.50 11.83
CA SER A 101 7.54 -1.36 11.69
C SER A 101 6.78 -0.05 11.86
N PHE A 102 7.54 1.03 12.04
CA PHE A 102 7.00 2.38 11.93
C PHE A 102 7.13 2.86 10.47
N GLY A 103 6.23 3.75 10.04
CA GLY A 103 6.31 4.33 8.70
C GLY A 103 5.18 5.31 8.42
N ASP A 104 5.52 6.43 7.80
CA ASP A 104 4.57 7.46 7.39
C ASP A 104 4.56 7.70 5.87
N TYR A 105 5.42 7.00 5.14
CA TYR A 105 5.54 7.10 3.69
C TYR A 105 5.31 5.74 3.02
N ALA A 106 4.52 5.74 1.94
CA ALA A 106 4.23 4.53 1.14
C ALA A 106 3.89 3.29 2.01
N VAL A 107 2.97 3.47 2.97
CA VAL A 107 2.64 2.48 4.01
C VAL A 107 2.23 1.13 3.43
N GLY A 108 1.49 1.11 2.32
CA GLY A 108 1.10 -0.11 1.61
C GLY A 108 2.31 -0.88 1.08
N GLU A 109 3.19 -0.18 0.39
CA GLU A 109 4.42 -0.73 -0.20
C GLU A 109 5.39 -1.21 0.89
N LEU A 110 5.52 -0.45 1.98
CA LEU A 110 6.32 -0.87 3.13
C LEU A 110 5.79 -2.18 3.72
N ALA A 111 4.48 -2.28 3.90
CA ALA A 111 3.84 -3.48 4.42
C ALA A 111 4.11 -4.71 3.53
N HIS A 112 3.96 -4.58 2.21
CA HIS A 112 4.25 -5.66 1.26
C HIS A 112 5.73 -6.02 1.19
N PHE A 113 6.61 -5.03 1.23
CA PHE A 113 8.05 -5.25 1.30
C PHE A 113 8.43 -6.10 2.54
N LEU A 114 7.87 -5.76 3.70
CA LEU A 114 8.15 -6.49 4.94
C LEU A 114 7.60 -7.92 4.90
N LEU A 115 6.37 -8.12 4.42
CA LEU A 115 5.81 -9.47 4.23
C LEU A 115 6.73 -10.35 3.41
N SER A 116 7.17 -9.86 2.25
CA SER A 116 8.05 -10.61 1.35
C SER A 116 9.45 -10.84 1.94
N LYS A 117 10.07 -9.79 2.50
CA LYS A 117 11.43 -9.86 3.02
C LYS A 117 11.57 -10.80 4.21
N TYR A 118 10.56 -10.84 5.09
CA TYR A 118 10.61 -11.62 6.34
C TYR A 118 9.76 -12.89 6.29
N ASN A 119 9.13 -13.19 5.15
CA ASN A 119 8.21 -14.33 4.99
C ASN A 119 7.17 -14.40 6.12
N ALA A 120 6.56 -13.25 6.43
CA ALA A 120 5.60 -13.12 7.51
C ALA A 120 4.16 -13.27 6.99
N ASP A 121 3.26 -13.70 7.88
CA ASP A 121 1.84 -13.86 7.57
C ASP A 121 1.11 -12.53 7.55
N ILE A 122 1.44 -11.64 8.50
CA ILE A 122 0.82 -10.33 8.66
C ILE A 122 1.91 -9.27 8.86
N SER A 123 1.78 -8.15 8.14
CA SER A 123 2.55 -6.94 8.40
C SER A 123 1.71 -5.89 9.10
N VAL A 124 2.35 -5.16 10.01
CA VAL A 124 1.74 -4.09 10.80
C VAL A 124 2.61 -2.84 10.68
N ILE A 125 2.05 -1.77 10.14
CA ILE A 125 2.74 -0.49 10.02
C ILE A 125 2.07 0.54 10.93
N VAL A 126 2.85 1.10 11.83
CA VAL A 126 2.41 2.15 12.75
C VAL A 126 2.84 3.51 12.23
N ASN A 127 1.89 4.34 11.89
CA ASN A 127 2.13 5.74 11.58
C ASN A 127 1.87 6.59 12.84
N THR A 128 2.92 6.93 13.55
CA THR A 128 2.83 7.70 14.81
C THR A 128 2.39 9.14 14.57
N LYS A 129 2.74 9.71 13.42
CA LYS A 129 2.35 11.07 13.04
C LYS A 129 0.85 11.19 12.76
N ALA A 130 0.30 10.24 12.00
CA ALA A 130 -1.13 10.19 11.71
C ALA A 130 -1.93 9.48 12.82
N LYS A 131 -1.26 8.88 13.81
CA LYS A 131 -1.87 8.04 14.86
C LYS A 131 -2.74 6.91 14.29
N THR A 132 -2.22 6.22 13.28
CA THR A 132 -2.92 5.11 12.60
C THR A 132 -2.07 3.84 12.59
N VAL A 133 -2.77 2.72 12.46
CA VAL A 133 -2.17 1.39 12.28
C VAL A 133 -2.73 0.77 11.01
N SER A 134 -1.86 0.23 10.18
CA SER A 134 -2.23 -0.47 8.94
C SER A 134 -1.81 -1.92 9.01
N PHE A 135 -2.69 -2.80 8.59
CA PHE A 135 -2.49 -4.25 8.53
C PHE A 135 -2.54 -4.72 7.07
N ARG A 136 -1.65 -5.62 6.71
CA ARG A 136 -1.71 -6.38 5.46
C ARG A 136 -1.42 -7.84 5.75
N ARG A 137 -2.06 -8.76 5.05
CA ARG A 137 -1.70 -10.17 5.10
C ARG A 137 -0.95 -10.60 3.84
N SER A 138 -0.17 -11.66 3.94
CA SER A 138 0.40 -12.33 2.77
C SER A 138 -0.71 -13.00 1.93
N LYS A 139 -0.40 -13.35 0.69
CA LYS A 139 -1.38 -13.98 -0.22
C LYS A 139 -1.77 -15.38 0.26
N ASP A 140 -0.82 -16.09 0.86
CA ASP A 140 -0.98 -17.47 1.29
C ASP A 140 -1.55 -17.60 2.72
N CYS A 141 -1.77 -16.46 3.39
CA CYS A 141 -2.33 -16.40 4.73
C CYS A 141 -3.85 -16.22 4.68
N ASP A 142 -4.59 -16.95 5.48
CA ASP A 142 -6.05 -16.92 5.60
C ASP A 142 -6.56 -15.93 6.67
N ALA A 143 -5.66 -15.25 7.39
CA ALA A 143 -6.02 -14.29 8.43
C ALA A 143 -6.92 -13.18 7.89
N ASP A 144 -8.00 -12.89 8.59
CA ASP A 144 -8.82 -11.71 8.32
C ASP A 144 -8.30 -10.51 9.14
N VAL A 145 -7.47 -9.66 8.50
CA VAL A 145 -6.90 -8.49 9.16
C VAL A 145 -7.94 -7.39 9.45
N SER A 146 -9.12 -7.44 8.84
CA SER A 146 -10.20 -6.49 9.14
C SER A 146 -10.74 -6.70 10.56
N LEU A 147 -10.79 -7.95 11.02
CA LEU A 147 -11.16 -8.28 12.39
C LEU A 147 -10.13 -7.79 13.41
N LEU A 148 -8.82 -7.85 13.06
CA LEU A 148 -7.76 -7.28 13.89
C LEU A 148 -7.90 -5.76 14.00
N ALA A 149 -8.10 -5.08 12.87
CA ALA A 149 -8.30 -3.63 12.83
C ALA A 149 -9.52 -3.20 13.66
N LYS A 150 -10.64 -3.92 13.52
CA LYS A 150 -11.86 -3.66 14.30
C LYS A 150 -11.64 -3.86 15.80
N LYS A 151 -11.01 -4.96 16.18
CA LYS A 151 -10.81 -5.32 17.60
C LYS A 151 -9.79 -4.42 18.31
N LEU A 152 -8.70 -4.08 17.62
CA LEU A 152 -7.53 -3.43 18.22
C LEU A 152 -7.45 -1.93 17.95
N CYS A 153 -8.01 -1.45 16.86
CA CYS A 153 -7.72 -0.12 16.32
C CYS A 153 -8.97 0.72 16.02
N ASP A 154 -10.16 0.31 16.46
CA ASP A 154 -11.44 0.98 16.16
C ASP A 154 -11.56 1.29 14.65
N GLY A 155 -11.15 0.34 13.83
CA GLY A 155 -11.08 0.48 12.39
C GLY A 155 -11.79 -0.64 11.65
N GLY A 156 -11.30 -0.93 10.45
CA GLY A 156 -11.86 -1.96 9.57
C GLY A 156 -11.15 -1.99 8.23
N GLY A 157 -11.77 -2.63 7.26
CA GLY A 157 -11.22 -2.74 5.91
C GLY A 157 -11.61 -4.06 5.25
N HIS A 158 -10.79 -4.49 4.31
CA HIS A 158 -10.91 -5.77 3.61
C HIS A 158 -10.15 -6.87 4.37
N PRO A 159 -10.52 -8.16 4.27
CA PRO A 159 -9.79 -9.26 4.91
C PRO A 159 -8.28 -9.28 4.67
N GLY A 160 -7.82 -8.83 3.49
CA GLY A 160 -6.38 -8.75 3.16
C GLY A 160 -5.69 -7.43 3.48
N SER A 161 -6.47 -6.36 3.80
CA SER A 161 -5.97 -5.00 3.94
C SER A 161 -6.90 -4.17 4.81
N ALA A 162 -6.47 -3.80 5.99
CA ALA A 162 -7.27 -3.06 6.94
C ALA A 162 -6.44 -2.07 7.74
N GLY A 163 -7.09 -1.19 8.48
CA GLY A 163 -6.41 -0.24 9.35
C GLY A 163 -7.37 0.47 10.30
N GLY A 164 -6.81 1.23 11.20
CA GLY A 164 -7.58 1.99 12.19
C GLY A 164 -6.69 2.93 12.99
N LYS A 165 -7.20 3.37 14.13
CA LYS A 165 -6.51 4.29 15.03
C LYS A 165 -5.47 3.55 15.86
N LEU A 166 -4.41 4.25 16.22
CA LEU A 166 -3.48 3.82 17.25
C LEU A 166 -4.18 3.93 18.62
N THR A 167 -4.56 2.81 19.21
CA THR A 167 -5.28 2.73 20.49
C THR A 167 -4.43 2.08 21.58
N ASP A 168 -4.82 2.23 22.85
CA ASP A 168 -4.16 1.56 23.98
C ASP A 168 -4.28 0.02 23.89
N ARG A 169 -5.35 -0.49 23.29
CA ARG A 169 -5.51 -1.93 23.02
C ARG A 169 -4.44 -2.45 22.06
N PHE A 170 -4.17 -1.70 21.01
CA PHE A 170 -3.09 -2.04 20.10
C PHE A 170 -1.72 -1.89 20.77
N ALA A 171 -1.48 -0.79 21.50
CA ALA A 171 -0.23 -0.57 22.23
C ALA A 171 0.05 -1.70 23.25
N SER A 172 -0.99 -2.23 23.89
CA SER A 172 -0.83 -3.39 24.79
C SER A 172 -0.39 -4.66 24.07
N LEU A 173 -0.85 -4.87 22.82
CA LEU A 173 -0.41 -5.99 22.00
C LEU A 173 1.08 -5.89 21.66
N THR A 174 1.59 -4.68 21.40
CA THR A 174 2.98 -4.48 20.96
C THR A 174 4.02 -4.84 22.02
N LYS A 175 3.63 -5.00 23.29
CA LYS A 175 4.51 -5.50 24.36
C LYS A 175 5.06 -6.92 24.08
N GLN A 176 4.43 -7.68 23.19
CA GLN A 176 4.86 -9.01 22.78
C GLN A 176 5.83 -8.99 21.59
N PHE A 177 6.09 -7.83 21.01
CA PHE A 177 6.95 -7.69 19.85
C PHE A 177 8.40 -7.52 20.27
N THR A 178 9.30 -8.22 19.59
CA THR A 178 10.75 -8.15 19.82
C THR A 178 11.43 -7.54 18.61
N PRO A 179 12.50 -6.75 18.80
CA PRO A 179 13.33 -6.27 17.68
C PRO A 179 13.89 -7.43 16.85
N CYS A 180 14.03 -7.19 15.54
CA CYS A 180 14.69 -8.13 14.62
C CYS A 180 16.18 -7.90 14.59
#